data_114f09fa212df275e84699eb4e372e3c
#
_entry.id   114f09fa212df275e84699eb4e372e3c
#
_cell.length_a   1.000
_cell.length_b   1.000
_cell.length_c   1.000
_cell.angle_alpha   90.00
_cell.angle_beta   90.00
_cell.angle_gamma   90.00
#
_symmetry.space_group_name_H-M   'P 1'
#
loop_
_entity.id
_entity.type
_entity.pdbx_description
1 polymer ?
#
loop_
_entity_poly.entity_id
_entity_poly.type
_entity_poly.pdbx_seq_one_letter_code
_entity_poly.pdbx_strand_id
1 'polypeptide(L)'
;MRLRSINTQKVLGASTFSLRMYLLLESVLVCVCGFLLSLLWLYLLKGTSLTTLVASDLSLMSHPGLVMALGGVAVCMGLLAGAYPSYYVTSFPPALVLKGSFGLSPKGKMLRTFLVCFQFFVSFMLIISVGIMYLQSRYIQQSDYGYDKEVVLVGTIPYEYLDRREAIVSELSGISGIEGISISQFVLSSSDNYMSWGRGSGERAINMVCFPVDYRYLSVMGIKITEGRDFKPGDGDVYIFNEAARKKYPWMRVDEPAVPEDYPVIGFCENIRFSSFRNNDAVEPMAFFIYGKDYADWDANSVLNIRVASGVDKVEMLHRLTEAAEKIAPGRDFKFRFMDEVID
;
A
#
# COMPACT_ATOMS: atom_id res chain seq x y z
N MET A 1 24.47 37.40 -21.30
CA MET A 1 23.96 38.77 -21.09
C MET A 1 24.03 39.24 -19.63
N ARG A 2 23.63 38.49 -18.61
CA ARG A 2 23.62 38.87 -17.17
C ARG A 2 24.98 39.28 -16.61
N LEU A 3 26.08 38.57 -16.95
CA LEU A 3 27.44 38.89 -16.48
C LEU A 3 27.89 40.32 -16.87
N ARG A 4 27.55 40.77 -18.07
CA ARG A 4 27.89 42.16 -18.51
C ARG A 4 27.12 43.20 -17.70
N SER A 5 25.79 43.00 -17.53
CA SER A 5 24.93 43.91 -16.77
C SER A 5 25.40 44.09 -15.33
N ILE A 6 25.73 43.00 -14.64
CA ILE A 6 26.19 43.02 -13.24
C ILE A 6 27.55 43.72 -13.12
N ASN A 7 28.47 43.44 -14.05
CA ASN A 7 29.77 44.13 -14.03
C ASN A 7 29.69 45.59 -14.41
N THR A 8 28.75 46.01 -15.28
CA THR A 8 28.46 47.42 -15.55
C THR A 8 27.96 48.12 -14.29
N GLN A 9 27.03 47.52 -13.54
CA GLN A 9 26.57 48.06 -12.25
C GLN A 9 27.71 48.20 -11.23
N LYS A 10 28.64 47.23 -11.20
CA LYS A 10 29.83 47.28 -10.34
C LYS A 10 30.77 48.43 -10.70
N VAL A 11 30.96 48.71 -11.99
CA VAL A 11 31.75 49.88 -12.47
C VAL A 11 31.05 51.18 -12.11
N LEU A 12 29.75 51.23 -12.12
CA LEU A 12 28.93 52.38 -11.71
C LEU A 12 28.85 52.59 -10.20
N GLY A 13 29.59 51.79 -9.41
CA GLY A 13 29.72 51.98 -7.96
C GLY A 13 28.81 51.09 -7.09
N ALA A 14 28.08 50.14 -7.67
CA ALA A 14 27.28 49.21 -6.88
C ALA A 14 28.16 48.30 -6.03
N SER A 15 27.82 48.13 -4.72
CA SER A 15 28.57 47.27 -3.82
C SER A 15 28.41 45.81 -4.21
N THR A 16 29.47 45.01 -4.05
CA THR A 16 29.43 43.57 -4.32
C THR A 16 28.44 42.85 -3.44
N PHE A 17 28.21 43.32 -2.22
CA PHE A 17 27.22 42.75 -1.29
C PHE A 17 25.80 42.99 -1.81
N SER A 18 25.46 44.21 -2.24
CA SER A 18 24.15 44.55 -2.81
C SER A 18 23.80 43.68 -4.03
N LEU A 19 24.79 43.49 -4.92
CA LEU A 19 24.62 42.65 -6.11
C LEU A 19 24.42 41.17 -5.77
N ARG A 20 25.13 40.66 -4.76
CA ARG A 20 24.92 39.28 -4.24
C ARG A 20 23.53 39.08 -3.67
N MET A 21 23.10 40.02 -2.82
CA MET A 21 21.76 39.96 -2.21
C MET A 21 20.67 40.04 -3.28
N TYR A 22 20.83 40.87 -4.29
CA TYR A 22 19.88 40.91 -5.39
C TYR A 22 19.74 39.58 -6.14
N LEU A 23 20.87 38.93 -6.48
CA LEU A 23 20.87 37.61 -7.14
C LEU A 23 20.31 36.50 -6.26
N LEU A 24 20.58 36.53 -4.95
CA LEU A 24 20.01 35.59 -4.00
C LEU A 24 18.51 35.77 -3.90
N LEU A 25 18.03 37.01 -3.76
CA LEU A 25 16.60 37.30 -3.71
C LEU A 25 15.89 36.88 -4.99
N GLU A 26 16.49 37.08 -6.16
CA GLU A 26 15.93 36.58 -7.43
C GLU A 26 15.75 35.06 -7.41
N SER A 27 16.76 34.31 -6.94
CA SER A 27 16.70 32.85 -6.85
C SER A 27 15.63 32.37 -5.87
N VAL A 28 15.53 32.99 -4.70
CA VAL A 28 14.50 32.72 -3.71
C VAL A 28 13.10 33.00 -4.26
N LEU A 29 12.95 34.15 -4.94
CA LEU A 29 11.68 34.57 -5.54
C LEU A 29 11.20 33.53 -6.59
N VAL A 30 12.10 33.04 -7.44
CA VAL A 30 11.76 31.97 -8.41
C VAL A 30 11.31 30.70 -7.72
N CYS A 31 11.98 30.26 -6.66
CA CYS A 31 11.58 29.06 -5.89
C CYS A 31 10.23 29.27 -5.18
N VAL A 32 10.00 30.43 -4.59
CA VAL A 32 8.72 30.75 -3.93
C VAL A 32 7.59 30.83 -4.96
N CYS A 33 7.80 31.44 -6.12
CA CYS A 33 6.82 31.46 -7.21
C CYS A 33 6.50 30.03 -7.68
N GLY A 34 7.52 29.17 -7.85
CA GLY A 34 7.33 27.75 -8.18
C GLY A 34 6.49 27.01 -7.12
N PHE A 35 6.77 27.27 -5.85
CA PHE A 35 5.99 26.71 -4.74
C PHE A 35 4.53 27.19 -4.76
N LEU A 36 4.28 28.47 -4.95
CA LEU A 36 2.92 29.01 -5.05
C LEU A 36 2.16 28.45 -6.26
N LEU A 37 2.83 28.29 -7.40
CA LEU A 37 2.25 27.64 -8.57
C LEU A 37 1.91 26.17 -8.30
N SER A 38 2.73 25.44 -7.53
CA SER A 38 2.43 24.07 -7.16
C SER A 38 1.20 23.96 -6.24
N LEU A 39 1.04 24.89 -5.30
CA LEU A 39 -0.17 24.97 -4.46
C LEU A 39 -1.41 25.31 -5.27
N LEU A 40 -1.30 26.23 -6.22
CA LEU A 40 -2.38 26.56 -7.15
C LEU A 40 -2.78 25.33 -7.98
N TRP A 41 -1.80 24.58 -8.48
CA TRP A 41 -2.04 23.36 -9.25
C TRP A 41 -2.74 22.29 -8.43
N LEU A 42 -2.31 22.06 -7.18
CA LEU A 42 -2.99 21.17 -6.25
C LEU A 42 -4.43 21.58 -5.98
N TYR A 43 -4.66 22.87 -5.81
CA TYR A 43 -6.03 23.41 -5.61
C TYR A 43 -6.93 23.17 -6.83
N LEU A 44 -6.40 23.36 -8.05
CA LEU A 44 -7.16 23.14 -9.30
C LEU A 44 -7.45 21.64 -9.57
N LEU A 45 -6.55 20.75 -9.14
CA LEU A 45 -6.74 19.30 -9.27
C LEU A 45 -7.70 18.71 -8.23
N LYS A 46 -8.04 19.46 -7.18
CA LYS A 46 -8.97 19.03 -6.15
C LYS A 46 -10.34 18.74 -6.77
N GLY A 47 -10.84 17.50 -6.61
CA GLY A 47 -12.10 17.06 -7.18
C GLY A 47 -12.03 16.43 -8.57
N THR A 48 -10.82 16.24 -9.11
CA THR A 48 -10.62 15.43 -10.33
C THR A 48 -10.38 13.97 -9.98
N SER A 49 -10.58 13.06 -10.95
CA SER A 49 -10.32 11.60 -10.77
C SER A 49 -8.86 11.30 -10.36
N LEU A 50 -7.93 12.23 -10.52
CA LEU A 50 -6.54 12.10 -10.07
C LEU A 50 -6.41 12.10 -8.53
N THR A 51 -7.34 12.73 -7.83
CA THR A 51 -7.33 12.73 -6.35
C THR A 51 -7.73 11.39 -5.75
N THR A 52 -8.47 10.56 -6.48
CA THR A 52 -8.83 9.20 -6.05
C THR A 52 -7.67 8.22 -6.15
N LEU A 53 -6.65 8.52 -6.96
CA LEU A 53 -5.42 7.73 -7.06
C LEU A 53 -4.44 7.97 -5.91
N VAL A 54 -4.65 9.04 -5.14
CA VAL A 54 -3.80 9.38 -3.98
C VAL A 54 -4.60 9.06 -2.72
N ALA A 55 -4.20 8.02 -2.01
CA ALA A 55 -4.86 7.52 -0.79
C ALA A 55 -4.79 8.48 0.42
N SER A 56 -4.46 9.77 0.21
CA SER A 56 -4.34 10.77 1.26
C SER A 56 -5.24 11.98 0.99
N ASP A 57 -5.72 12.62 2.05
CA ASP A 57 -6.45 13.87 1.95
C ASP A 57 -5.50 15.01 1.49
N LEU A 58 -5.65 15.40 0.22
CA LEU A 58 -4.90 16.50 -0.41
C LEU A 58 -5.39 17.90 0.00
N SER A 59 -6.18 18.00 1.08
CA SER A 59 -6.64 19.28 1.57
C SER A 59 -5.50 20.10 2.18
N LEU A 60 -5.14 21.20 1.52
CA LEU A 60 -4.13 22.15 2.01
C LEU A 60 -4.46 22.72 3.40
N MET A 61 -5.75 22.83 3.72
CA MET A 61 -6.21 23.35 5.01
C MET A 61 -6.11 22.34 6.15
N SER A 62 -6.12 21.05 5.86
CA SER A 62 -6.00 20.01 6.88
C SER A 62 -4.59 19.92 7.48
N HIS A 63 -3.58 20.39 6.74
CA HIS A 63 -2.16 20.26 7.15
C HIS A 63 -1.37 21.57 7.00
N PRO A 64 -1.73 22.66 7.70
CA PRO A 64 -1.07 23.95 7.55
C PRO A 64 0.41 23.92 7.95
N GLY A 65 0.77 23.11 8.94
CA GLY A 65 2.17 22.92 9.35
C GLY A 65 3.04 22.31 8.25
N LEU A 66 2.52 21.36 7.47
CA LEU A 66 3.22 20.78 6.33
C LEU A 66 3.42 21.78 5.22
N VAL A 67 2.43 22.60 4.91
CA VAL A 67 2.51 23.65 3.89
C VAL A 67 3.58 24.69 4.28
N MET A 68 3.62 25.12 5.54
CA MET A 68 4.66 26.04 6.04
C MET A 68 6.05 25.40 5.99
N ALA A 69 6.19 24.14 6.37
CA ALA A 69 7.47 23.43 6.29
C ALA A 69 7.98 23.34 4.85
N LEU A 70 7.12 22.98 3.88
CA LEU A 70 7.47 22.93 2.46
C LEU A 70 7.80 24.31 1.91
N GLY A 71 7.11 25.37 2.33
CA GLY A 71 7.46 26.77 2.02
C GLY A 71 8.85 27.13 2.54
N GLY A 72 9.18 26.74 3.76
CA GLY A 72 10.53 26.87 4.33
C GLY A 72 11.60 26.15 3.51
N VAL A 73 11.31 24.92 3.09
CA VAL A 73 12.20 24.16 2.19
C VAL A 73 12.38 24.88 0.85
N ALA A 74 11.35 25.45 0.25
CA ALA A 74 11.44 26.21 -1.00
C ALA A 74 12.36 27.43 -0.86
N VAL A 75 12.27 28.16 0.25
CA VAL A 75 13.18 29.29 0.57
C VAL A 75 14.61 28.80 0.74
N CYS A 76 14.84 27.74 1.52
CA CYS A 76 16.18 27.16 1.71
C CYS A 76 16.79 26.71 0.38
N MET A 77 16.01 26.05 -0.49
CA MET A 77 16.47 25.66 -1.82
C MET A 77 16.82 26.87 -2.69
N GLY A 78 16.03 27.95 -2.64
CA GLY A 78 16.34 29.21 -3.33
C GLY A 78 17.65 29.82 -2.86
N LEU A 79 17.91 29.82 -1.55
CA LEU A 79 19.17 30.31 -0.97
C LEU A 79 20.36 29.45 -1.40
N LEU A 80 20.26 28.14 -1.32
CA LEU A 80 21.32 27.20 -1.71
C LEU A 80 21.62 27.30 -3.21
N ALA A 81 20.59 27.30 -4.06
CA ALA A 81 20.71 27.37 -5.50
C ALA A 81 21.30 28.75 -5.95
N GLY A 82 20.97 29.84 -5.25
CA GLY A 82 21.45 31.19 -5.54
C GLY A 82 22.82 31.51 -4.97
N ALA A 83 23.25 30.87 -3.88
CA ALA A 83 24.49 31.20 -3.16
C ALA A 83 25.75 31.08 -4.04
N TYR A 84 25.92 29.94 -4.69
CA TYR A 84 27.09 29.72 -5.54
C TYR A 84 27.12 30.60 -6.79
N PRO A 85 26.06 30.73 -7.61
CA PRO A 85 26.04 31.63 -8.77
C PRO A 85 26.23 33.08 -8.38
N SER A 86 25.63 33.57 -7.31
CA SER A 86 25.77 34.96 -6.86
C SER A 86 27.19 35.31 -6.46
N TYR A 87 27.86 34.42 -5.72
CA TYR A 87 29.24 34.56 -5.34
C TYR A 87 30.17 34.52 -6.58
N TYR A 88 29.99 33.53 -7.45
CA TYR A 88 30.81 33.30 -8.63
C TYR A 88 30.73 34.49 -9.59
N VAL A 89 29.54 34.93 -9.94
CA VAL A 89 29.32 36.05 -10.89
C VAL A 89 29.89 37.37 -10.38
N THR A 90 29.81 37.64 -9.09
CA THR A 90 30.31 38.89 -8.48
C THR A 90 31.82 38.87 -8.18
N SER A 91 32.48 37.73 -8.24
CA SER A 91 33.93 37.61 -7.95
C SER A 91 34.82 38.07 -9.11
N PHE A 92 34.28 38.24 -10.32
CA PHE A 92 35.09 38.61 -11.47
C PHE A 92 35.47 40.11 -11.49
N PRO A 93 36.73 40.44 -11.89
CA PRO A 93 37.14 41.80 -12.11
C PRO A 93 36.40 42.40 -13.31
N PRO A 94 35.81 43.62 -13.20
CA PRO A 94 35.04 44.24 -14.29
C PRO A 94 35.82 44.43 -15.59
N ALA A 95 37.11 44.71 -15.50
CA ALA A 95 37.99 44.96 -16.65
C ALA A 95 38.13 43.75 -17.60
N LEU A 96 38.09 42.51 -17.07
CA LEU A 96 38.15 41.29 -17.87
C LEU A 96 36.81 40.99 -18.59
N VAL A 97 35.70 41.35 -17.97
CA VAL A 97 34.36 41.11 -18.53
C VAL A 97 34.05 42.09 -19.67
N LEU A 98 34.47 43.33 -19.54
CA LEU A 98 34.23 44.36 -20.54
C LEU A 98 35.10 44.20 -21.81
N LYS A 99 36.31 43.64 -21.70
CA LYS A 99 37.20 43.33 -22.84
C LYS A 99 36.75 42.17 -23.72
N GLY A 100 35.65 41.48 -23.39
CA GLY A 100 35.04 40.47 -24.27
C GLY A 100 35.78 39.15 -24.35
N SER A 101 36.89 38.95 -23.65
CA SER A 101 37.66 37.70 -23.62
C SER A 101 37.10 36.67 -22.60
N PHE A 102 35.78 36.48 -22.60
CA PHE A 102 35.10 35.59 -21.67
C PHE A 102 34.83 34.22 -22.30
N GLY A 103 35.83 33.36 -22.28
CA GLY A 103 35.60 31.90 -22.28
C GLY A 103 35.31 31.46 -20.85
N LEU A 104 34.33 30.57 -20.65
CA LEU A 104 34.15 29.89 -19.35
C LEU A 104 35.51 29.39 -18.87
N SER A 105 35.90 29.76 -17.65
CA SER A 105 37.15 29.23 -17.07
C SER A 105 37.13 27.71 -17.08
N PRO A 106 38.27 27.00 -17.16
CA PRO A 106 38.31 25.54 -17.11
C PRO A 106 37.49 24.96 -15.95
N LYS A 107 37.54 25.61 -14.78
CA LYS A 107 36.74 25.24 -13.59
C LYS A 107 35.23 25.42 -13.81
N GLY A 108 34.79 26.43 -14.50
CA GLY A 108 33.38 26.66 -14.81
C GLY A 108 32.81 25.64 -15.83
N LYS A 109 33.64 25.25 -16.82
CA LYS A 109 33.30 24.16 -17.74
C LYS A 109 33.16 22.83 -17.00
N MET A 110 34.10 22.49 -16.14
CA MET A 110 34.10 21.27 -15.33
C MET A 110 32.86 21.18 -14.42
N LEU A 111 32.53 22.27 -13.72
CA LEU A 111 31.33 22.32 -12.87
C LEU A 111 30.05 22.10 -13.67
N ARG A 112 29.90 22.78 -14.83
CA ARG A 112 28.75 22.59 -15.70
C ARG A 112 28.64 21.15 -16.16
N THR A 113 29.74 20.53 -16.61
CA THR A 113 29.75 19.13 -17.02
C THR A 113 29.37 18.23 -15.86
N PHE A 114 29.92 18.45 -14.67
CA PHE A 114 29.56 17.70 -13.47
C PHE A 114 28.04 17.79 -13.15
N LEU A 115 27.50 19.00 -13.16
CA LEU A 115 26.06 19.21 -12.88
C LEU A 115 25.17 18.50 -13.91
N VAL A 116 25.53 18.55 -15.19
CA VAL A 116 24.79 17.87 -16.26
C VAL A 116 24.89 16.34 -16.07
N CYS A 117 26.10 15.81 -15.83
CA CYS A 117 26.28 14.38 -15.55
C CYS A 117 25.49 13.94 -14.30
N PHE A 118 25.53 14.73 -13.24
CA PHE A 118 24.78 14.46 -12.02
C PHE A 118 23.25 14.45 -12.26
N GLN A 119 22.76 15.43 -13.05
CA GLN A 119 21.35 15.48 -13.44
C GLN A 119 20.94 14.22 -14.22
N PHE A 120 21.75 13.80 -15.20
CA PHE A 120 21.48 12.57 -15.94
C PHE A 120 21.51 11.35 -15.03
N PHE A 121 22.50 11.27 -14.12
CA PHE A 121 22.60 10.18 -13.15
C PHE A 121 21.33 10.05 -12.31
N VAL A 122 20.87 11.18 -11.72
CA VAL A 122 19.63 11.18 -10.92
C VAL A 122 18.42 10.82 -11.78
N SER A 123 18.32 11.35 -13.00
CA SER A 123 17.21 11.04 -13.91
C SER A 123 17.17 9.55 -14.28
N PHE A 124 18.29 8.94 -14.61
CA PHE A 124 18.35 7.50 -14.90
C PHE A 124 18.05 6.66 -13.67
N MET A 125 18.57 7.05 -12.50
CA MET A 125 18.25 6.37 -11.24
C MET A 125 16.74 6.35 -10.97
N LEU A 126 16.07 7.48 -11.16
CA LEU A 126 14.62 7.58 -10.97
C LEU A 126 13.85 6.75 -12.01
N ILE A 127 14.22 6.81 -13.29
CA ILE A 127 13.58 6.01 -14.35
C ILE A 127 13.71 4.51 -14.05
N ILE A 128 14.90 4.05 -13.68
CA ILE A 128 15.15 2.65 -13.33
C ILE A 128 14.33 2.25 -12.10
N SER A 129 14.32 3.09 -11.06
CA SER A 129 13.56 2.82 -9.82
C SER A 129 12.05 2.70 -10.11
N VAL A 130 11.48 3.63 -10.87
CA VAL A 130 10.08 3.59 -11.28
C VAL A 130 9.80 2.36 -12.16
N GLY A 131 10.71 2.02 -13.08
CA GLY A 131 10.60 0.82 -13.91
C GLY A 131 10.58 -0.47 -13.08
N ILE A 132 11.45 -0.58 -12.08
CA ILE A 132 11.49 -1.74 -11.17
C ILE A 132 10.19 -1.80 -10.35
N MET A 133 9.74 -0.68 -9.78
CA MET A 133 8.50 -0.63 -9.00
C MET A 133 7.29 -1.05 -9.86
N TYR A 134 7.22 -0.58 -11.11
CA TYR A 134 6.17 -0.97 -12.05
C TYR A 134 6.17 -2.48 -12.33
N LEU A 135 7.35 -3.05 -12.60
CA LEU A 135 7.49 -4.49 -12.85
C LEU A 135 7.13 -5.32 -11.61
N GLN A 136 7.50 -4.86 -10.41
CA GLN A 136 7.15 -5.51 -9.15
C GLN A 136 5.63 -5.46 -8.91
N SER A 137 5.01 -4.30 -9.07
CA SER A 137 3.56 -4.15 -8.93
C SER A 137 2.81 -5.06 -9.91
N ARG A 138 3.23 -5.06 -11.17
CA ARG A 138 2.64 -5.95 -12.18
C ARG A 138 2.81 -7.43 -11.82
N TYR A 139 3.97 -7.83 -11.31
CA TYR A 139 4.21 -9.22 -10.87
C TYR A 139 3.27 -9.61 -9.72
N ILE A 140 3.11 -8.72 -8.72
CA ILE A 140 2.20 -8.93 -7.59
C ILE A 140 0.75 -9.07 -8.07
N GLN A 141 0.28 -8.16 -8.93
CA GLN A 141 -1.09 -8.18 -9.43
C GLN A 141 -1.41 -9.45 -10.25
N GLN A 142 -0.45 -9.95 -11.05
CA GLN A 142 -0.62 -11.13 -11.89
C GLN A 142 -0.33 -12.45 -11.17
N SER A 143 0.19 -12.40 -9.95
CA SER A 143 0.51 -13.62 -9.18
C SER A 143 -0.76 -14.33 -8.74
N ASP A 144 -0.72 -15.66 -8.82
CA ASP A 144 -1.75 -16.52 -8.25
C ASP A 144 -1.58 -16.56 -6.72
N TYR A 145 -2.61 -16.18 -6.02
CA TYR A 145 -2.66 -16.19 -4.55
C TYR A 145 -3.23 -17.50 -3.99
N GLY A 146 -3.76 -18.38 -4.85
CA GLY A 146 -4.47 -19.60 -4.44
C GLY A 146 -5.90 -19.35 -3.99
N TYR A 147 -6.48 -18.17 -4.29
CA TYR A 147 -7.87 -17.82 -4.03
C TYR A 147 -8.36 -16.70 -4.97
N ASP A 148 -9.69 -16.54 -5.06
CA ASP A 148 -10.36 -15.66 -6.04
C ASP A 148 -10.47 -14.20 -5.54
N LYS A 149 -9.37 -13.46 -5.52
CA LYS A 149 -9.32 -12.08 -4.99
C LYS A 149 -10.21 -11.06 -5.72
N GLU A 150 -10.52 -11.28 -7.01
CA GLU A 150 -11.23 -10.29 -7.85
C GLU A 150 -12.74 -10.25 -7.60
N VAL A 151 -13.30 -11.35 -7.09
CA VAL A 151 -14.75 -11.53 -6.87
C VAL A 151 -15.13 -11.60 -5.39
N VAL A 152 -14.19 -11.33 -4.49
CA VAL A 152 -14.44 -11.34 -3.05
C VAL A 152 -14.32 -9.93 -2.49
N LEU A 153 -15.34 -9.53 -1.72
CA LEU A 153 -15.30 -8.33 -0.86
C LEU A 153 -15.08 -8.76 0.58
N VAL A 154 -14.43 -7.88 1.33
CA VAL A 154 -14.28 -8.02 2.77
C VAL A 154 -14.99 -6.87 3.50
N GLY A 155 -15.59 -7.19 4.63
CA GLY A 155 -16.20 -6.22 5.52
C GLY A 155 -15.95 -6.63 6.96
N THR A 156 -16.14 -5.72 7.91
CA THR A 156 -15.96 -6.02 9.33
C THR A 156 -17.26 -5.78 10.08
N ILE A 157 -17.74 -6.81 10.81
CA ILE A 157 -18.89 -6.69 11.69
C ILE A 157 -18.45 -5.90 12.93
N PRO A 158 -19.14 -4.80 13.30
CA PRO A 158 -18.86 -4.10 14.55
C PRO A 158 -19.06 -5.02 15.75
N TYR A 159 -18.21 -4.88 16.78
CA TYR A 159 -18.18 -5.76 17.94
C TYR A 159 -19.55 -5.92 18.62
N GLU A 160 -20.33 -4.87 18.71
CA GLU A 160 -21.65 -4.88 19.34
C GLU A 160 -22.71 -5.74 18.59
N TYR A 161 -22.38 -6.18 17.35
CA TYR A 161 -23.27 -6.98 16.50
C TYR A 161 -22.78 -8.41 16.25
N LEU A 162 -21.71 -8.84 16.92
CA LEU A 162 -21.16 -10.19 16.74
C LEU A 162 -22.14 -11.29 17.10
N ASP A 163 -22.97 -11.10 18.12
CA ASP A 163 -24.04 -12.04 18.50
C ASP A 163 -25.10 -12.21 17.43
N ARG A 164 -25.19 -11.29 16.48
CA ARG A 164 -26.17 -11.29 15.40
C ARG A 164 -25.58 -11.62 14.04
N ARG A 165 -24.35 -12.12 14.02
CA ARG A 165 -23.59 -12.38 12.77
C ARG A 165 -24.35 -13.27 11.77
N GLU A 166 -25.05 -14.33 12.23
CA GLU A 166 -25.84 -15.19 11.35
C GLU A 166 -27.02 -14.45 10.71
N ALA A 167 -27.69 -13.59 11.46
CA ALA A 167 -28.77 -12.76 10.93
C ALA A 167 -28.24 -11.78 9.88
N ILE A 168 -27.07 -11.18 10.13
CA ILE A 168 -26.40 -10.28 9.19
C ILE A 168 -26.04 -11.04 7.91
N VAL A 169 -25.44 -12.21 8.02
CA VAL A 169 -25.11 -13.06 6.86
C VAL A 169 -26.35 -13.42 6.07
N SER A 170 -27.44 -13.82 6.75
CA SER A 170 -28.71 -14.17 6.11
C SER A 170 -29.31 -13.00 5.35
N GLU A 171 -29.31 -11.82 5.94
CA GLU A 171 -29.85 -10.61 5.32
C GLU A 171 -29.03 -10.14 4.11
N LEU A 172 -27.71 -10.10 4.25
CA LEU A 172 -26.81 -9.73 3.14
C LEU A 172 -26.85 -10.75 2.00
N SER A 173 -27.01 -12.04 2.31
CA SER A 173 -27.13 -13.10 1.29
C SER A 173 -28.36 -12.95 0.39
N GLY A 174 -29.37 -12.20 0.81
CA GLY A 174 -30.55 -11.86 0.00
C GLY A 174 -30.29 -10.83 -1.11
N ILE A 175 -29.13 -10.20 -1.13
CA ILE A 175 -28.79 -9.18 -2.12
C ILE A 175 -28.45 -9.86 -3.46
N SER A 176 -29.12 -9.47 -4.52
CA SER A 176 -28.86 -10.01 -5.87
C SER A 176 -27.43 -9.75 -6.32
N GLY A 177 -26.76 -10.79 -6.79
CA GLY A 177 -25.34 -10.77 -7.20
C GLY A 177 -24.36 -11.27 -6.13
N ILE A 178 -24.84 -11.63 -4.93
CA ILE A 178 -24.06 -12.32 -3.91
C ILE A 178 -24.22 -13.82 -4.12
N GLU A 179 -23.09 -14.53 -4.25
CA GLU A 179 -23.04 -16.00 -4.41
C GLU A 179 -22.82 -16.74 -3.08
N GLY A 180 -22.17 -16.09 -2.13
CA GLY A 180 -21.92 -16.69 -0.82
C GLY A 180 -21.28 -15.71 0.15
N ILE A 181 -21.48 -15.96 1.44
CA ILE A 181 -20.87 -15.19 2.52
C ILE A 181 -20.28 -16.17 3.53
N SER A 182 -19.07 -15.87 3.98
CA SER A 182 -18.40 -16.59 5.07
C SER A 182 -17.85 -15.61 6.10
N ILE A 183 -17.51 -16.15 7.26
CA ILE A 183 -16.93 -15.37 8.36
C ILE A 183 -15.55 -15.92 8.72
N SER A 184 -14.61 -15.01 8.97
CA SER A 184 -13.27 -15.35 9.43
C SER A 184 -12.82 -14.41 10.54
N GLN A 185 -11.73 -14.75 11.20
CA GLN A 185 -11.14 -13.87 12.21
C GLN A 185 -10.31 -12.75 11.58
N PHE A 186 -9.60 -13.06 10.51
CA PHE A 186 -8.67 -12.14 9.85
C PHE A 186 -9.05 -11.95 8.39
N VAL A 187 -8.57 -10.85 7.81
CA VAL A 187 -8.58 -10.65 6.36
C VAL A 187 -7.35 -11.36 5.78
N LEU A 188 -7.57 -12.29 4.85
CA LEU A 188 -6.50 -13.04 4.21
C LEU A 188 -5.59 -12.10 3.41
N SER A 189 -4.28 -12.34 3.44
CA SER A 189 -3.25 -11.52 2.74
C SER A 189 -3.20 -10.04 3.14
N SER A 190 -3.78 -9.67 4.27
CA SER A 190 -3.66 -8.34 4.85
C SER A 190 -2.35 -8.18 5.65
N SER A 191 -2.10 -6.97 6.14
CA SER A 191 -1.03 -6.70 7.10
C SER A 191 -1.33 -7.16 8.53
N ASP A 192 -2.46 -7.82 8.75
CA ASP A 192 -2.86 -8.32 10.07
C ASP A 192 -1.88 -9.37 10.60
N ASN A 193 -1.69 -9.37 11.91
CA ASN A 193 -0.89 -10.38 12.58
C ASN A 193 -1.72 -11.66 12.72
N TYR A 194 -1.43 -12.65 11.88
CA TYR A 194 -2.05 -13.96 12.00
C TYR A 194 -1.60 -14.70 13.26
N MET A 195 -2.47 -15.56 13.79
CA MET A 195 -2.11 -16.43 14.89
C MET A 195 -1.13 -17.51 14.45
N SER A 196 -0.01 -17.63 15.19
CA SER A 196 0.91 -18.76 15.02
C SER A 196 0.69 -19.74 16.17
N TRP A 197 0.35 -21.00 15.84
CA TRP A 197 0.13 -22.05 16.80
C TRP A 197 1.22 -23.11 16.72
N GLY A 198 1.73 -23.49 17.90
CA GLY A 198 2.52 -24.70 18.09
C GLY A 198 1.64 -25.80 18.67
N ARG A 199 1.75 -27.01 18.14
CA ARG A 199 1.06 -28.22 18.64
C ARG A 199 2.04 -29.37 18.75
N GLY A 200 1.79 -30.26 19.73
CA GLY A 200 2.62 -31.41 19.98
C GLY A 200 3.97 -31.11 20.62
N SER A 201 4.84 -32.10 20.72
CA SER A 201 6.19 -32.00 21.28
C SER A 201 7.16 -32.97 20.59
N GLY A 202 8.44 -32.71 20.74
CA GLY A 202 9.51 -33.54 20.15
C GLY A 202 9.49 -33.53 18.61
N GLU A 203 9.76 -34.70 18.01
CA GLU A 203 9.89 -34.85 16.55
C GLU A 203 8.59 -34.62 15.77
N ARG A 204 7.44 -34.71 16.42
CA ARG A 204 6.11 -34.48 15.83
C ARG A 204 5.54 -33.12 16.19
N ALA A 205 6.34 -32.21 16.75
CA ALA A 205 5.88 -30.84 16.96
C ALA A 205 5.63 -30.14 15.63
N ILE A 206 4.50 -29.41 15.53
CA ILE A 206 4.14 -28.60 14.37
C ILE A 206 4.02 -27.14 14.77
N ASN A 207 4.44 -26.27 13.87
CA ASN A 207 4.19 -24.83 13.93
C ASN A 207 3.51 -24.41 12.64
N MET A 208 2.40 -23.72 12.77
CA MET A 208 1.54 -23.33 11.67
C MET A 208 0.92 -21.95 11.91
N VAL A 209 0.59 -21.26 10.84
CA VAL A 209 -0.34 -20.13 10.91
C VAL A 209 -1.75 -20.72 11.02
N CYS A 210 -2.49 -20.34 12.05
CA CYS A 210 -3.86 -20.79 12.25
C CYS A 210 -4.84 -19.69 11.85
N PHE A 211 -5.80 -20.04 11.00
CA PHE A 211 -6.78 -19.14 10.44
C PHE A 211 -8.20 -19.62 10.75
N PRO A 212 -8.81 -19.11 11.84
CA PRO A 212 -10.16 -19.47 12.22
C PRO A 212 -11.19 -18.99 11.19
N VAL A 213 -12.07 -19.90 10.77
CA VAL A 213 -13.07 -19.68 9.72
C VAL A 213 -14.38 -20.39 10.01
N ASP A 214 -15.42 -20.04 9.29
CA ASP A 214 -16.66 -20.81 9.21
C ASP A 214 -16.57 -21.90 8.12
N TYR A 215 -17.55 -22.80 8.09
CA TYR A 215 -17.58 -23.93 7.16
C TYR A 215 -17.72 -23.54 5.68
N ARG A 216 -18.09 -22.30 5.37
CA ARG A 216 -18.28 -21.79 4.00
C ARG A 216 -17.01 -21.13 3.42
N TYR A 217 -15.99 -20.94 4.24
CA TYR A 217 -14.88 -20.07 3.93
C TYR A 217 -14.13 -20.48 2.66
N LEU A 218 -13.72 -21.75 2.55
CA LEU A 218 -12.91 -22.20 1.42
C LEU A 218 -13.69 -22.10 0.11
N SER A 219 -14.97 -22.47 0.12
CA SER A 219 -15.84 -22.36 -1.05
C SER A 219 -16.08 -20.89 -1.46
N VAL A 220 -16.27 -19.97 -0.51
CA VAL A 220 -16.46 -18.54 -0.77
C VAL A 220 -15.17 -17.90 -1.32
N MET A 221 -14.01 -18.28 -0.78
CA MET A 221 -12.72 -17.80 -1.26
C MET A 221 -12.25 -18.46 -2.56
N GLY A 222 -12.88 -19.55 -3.01
CA GLY A 222 -12.46 -20.31 -4.18
C GLY A 222 -11.22 -21.16 -3.96
N ILE A 223 -10.91 -21.50 -2.69
CA ILE A 223 -9.76 -22.32 -2.32
C ILE A 223 -10.06 -23.78 -2.61
N LYS A 224 -9.20 -24.45 -3.37
CA LYS A 224 -9.44 -25.83 -3.80
C LYS A 224 -8.86 -26.84 -2.81
N ILE A 225 -9.64 -27.86 -2.51
CA ILE A 225 -9.20 -29.02 -1.74
C ILE A 225 -8.40 -29.95 -2.66
N THR A 226 -7.22 -30.36 -2.23
CA THR A 226 -6.34 -31.28 -2.97
C THR A 226 -6.48 -32.72 -2.50
N GLU A 227 -6.82 -32.93 -1.22
CA GLU A 227 -7.07 -34.25 -0.64
C GLU A 227 -8.06 -34.12 0.52
N GLY A 228 -8.88 -35.17 0.72
CA GLY A 228 -9.90 -35.16 1.76
C GLY A 228 -11.16 -34.42 1.35
N ARG A 229 -11.73 -33.62 2.25
CA ARG A 229 -12.99 -32.90 2.05
C ARG A 229 -12.94 -31.49 2.62
N ASP A 230 -13.84 -30.63 2.14
CA ASP A 230 -14.11 -29.31 2.72
C ASP A 230 -14.91 -29.42 4.02
N PHE A 231 -14.98 -28.35 4.76
CA PHE A 231 -15.81 -28.20 5.96
C PHE A 231 -17.30 -28.40 5.64
N LYS A 232 -18.03 -28.91 6.62
CA LYS A 232 -19.49 -29.11 6.56
C LYS A 232 -20.16 -28.48 7.76
N PRO A 233 -21.42 -28.06 7.64
CA PRO A 233 -22.21 -27.65 8.78
C PRO A 233 -22.21 -28.75 9.88
N GLY A 234 -21.92 -28.35 11.12
CA GLY A 234 -21.84 -29.25 12.26
C GLY A 234 -20.50 -29.98 12.44
N ASP A 235 -19.48 -29.72 11.58
CA ASP A 235 -18.12 -30.11 11.92
C ASP A 235 -17.69 -29.35 13.19
N GLY A 236 -17.07 -30.07 14.12
CA GLY A 236 -16.47 -29.48 15.32
C GLY A 236 -15.07 -29.02 15.07
N ASP A 237 -14.22 -29.11 16.08
CA ASP A 237 -12.81 -28.73 16.00
C ASP A 237 -12.05 -29.62 15.02
N VAL A 238 -11.79 -29.11 13.81
CA VAL A 238 -11.12 -29.85 12.73
C VAL A 238 -10.19 -28.90 11.94
N TYR A 239 -9.16 -29.48 11.32
CA TYR A 239 -8.20 -28.76 10.49
C TYR A 239 -8.31 -29.11 9.01
N ILE A 240 -8.09 -28.08 8.16
CA ILE A 240 -7.67 -28.24 6.77
C ILE A 240 -6.34 -27.52 6.62
N PHE A 241 -5.29 -28.27 6.24
CA PHE A 241 -3.95 -27.72 6.05
C PHE A 241 -3.67 -27.40 4.58
N ASN A 242 -2.73 -26.50 4.32
CA ASN A 242 -2.23 -26.27 2.97
C ASN A 242 -1.15 -27.33 2.59
N GLU A 243 -0.85 -27.43 1.28
CA GLU A 243 0.19 -28.34 0.77
C GLU A 243 1.58 -28.07 1.35
N ALA A 244 1.89 -26.82 1.75
CA ALA A 244 3.15 -26.49 2.41
C ALA A 244 3.27 -27.17 3.77
N ALA A 245 2.19 -27.25 4.54
CA ALA A 245 2.15 -28.00 5.79
C ALA A 245 2.32 -29.49 5.55
N ARG A 246 1.63 -30.07 4.56
CA ARG A 246 1.77 -31.46 4.16
C ARG A 246 3.21 -31.82 3.78
N LYS A 247 3.87 -30.95 3.02
CA LYS A 247 5.28 -31.14 2.63
C LYS A 247 6.23 -31.05 3.82
N LYS A 248 5.96 -30.14 4.74
CA LYS A 248 6.81 -29.95 5.95
C LYS A 248 6.59 -31.05 6.99
N TYR A 249 5.37 -31.59 7.08
CA TYR A 249 4.94 -32.57 8.06
C TYR A 249 4.39 -33.83 7.36
N PRO A 250 5.25 -34.66 6.75
CA PRO A 250 4.86 -35.77 5.87
C PRO A 250 4.16 -36.92 6.59
N TRP A 251 4.10 -36.88 7.93
CA TRP A 251 3.35 -37.85 8.73
C TRP A 251 1.86 -37.57 8.84
N MET A 252 1.42 -36.32 8.53
CA MET A 252 0.00 -35.98 8.59
C MET A 252 -0.81 -36.78 7.58
N ARG A 253 -1.99 -37.26 8.03
CA ARG A 253 -2.94 -38.00 7.20
C ARG A 253 -4.34 -37.45 7.40
N VAL A 254 -5.16 -37.57 6.36
CA VAL A 254 -6.59 -37.27 6.45
C VAL A 254 -7.24 -38.23 7.41
N ASP A 255 -8.22 -37.74 8.16
CA ASP A 255 -8.97 -38.44 9.20
C ASP A 255 -8.14 -38.89 10.43
N GLU A 256 -6.90 -38.43 10.56
CA GLU A 256 -6.06 -38.64 11.73
C GLU A 256 -5.82 -37.32 12.48
N PRO A 257 -5.57 -37.35 13.80
CA PRO A 257 -5.14 -36.16 14.53
C PRO A 257 -3.87 -35.55 13.95
N ALA A 258 -3.80 -34.22 13.88
CA ALA A 258 -2.61 -33.49 13.39
C ALA A 258 -1.33 -33.84 14.18
N VAL A 259 -1.50 -33.98 15.49
CA VAL A 259 -0.54 -34.54 16.46
C VAL A 259 -1.32 -35.34 17.51
N PRO A 260 -0.66 -36.20 18.30
CA PRO A 260 -1.35 -36.96 19.38
C PRO A 260 -2.17 -36.00 20.27
N GLU A 261 -3.42 -36.42 20.56
CA GLU A 261 -4.38 -35.67 21.41
C GLU A 261 -4.87 -34.33 20.85
N ASP A 262 -4.62 -34.03 19.56
CA ASP A 262 -5.11 -32.83 18.88
C ASP A 262 -6.34 -33.18 17.98
N TYR A 263 -6.87 -32.18 17.31
CA TYR A 263 -8.03 -32.32 16.43
C TYR A 263 -7.66 -32.99 15.10
N PRO A 264 -8.61 -33.65 14.43
CA PRO A 264 -8.35 -34.38 13.19
C PRO A 264 -8.14 -33.41 11.99
N VAL A 265 -7.31 -33.87 11.07
CA VAL A 265 -7.11 -33.23 9.75
C VAL A 265 -8.16 -33.86 8.81
N ILE A 266 -9.09 -33.06 8.28
CA ILE A 266 -10.13 -33.53 7.37
C ILE A 266 -9.79 -33.36 5.89
N GLY A 267 -8.75 -32.57 5.59
CA GLY A 267 -8.32 -32.34 4.22
C GLY A 267 -7.05 -31.49 4.11
N PHE A 268 -6.57 -31.44 2.89
CA PHE A 268 -5.50 -30.53 2.45
C PHE A 268 -6.01 -29.65 1.30
N CYS A 269 -5.56 -28.41 1.26
CA CYS A 269 -5.90 -27.45 0.22
C CYS A 269 -4.67 -26.96 -0.53
N GLU A 270 -4.89 -26.33 -1.68
CA GLU A 270 -3.82 -25.66 -2.43
C GLU A 270 -3.07 -24.65 -1.56
N ASN A 271 -1.84 -24.34 -1.96
CA ASN A 271 -1.05 -23.35 -1.27
C ASN A 271 -1.66 -21.95 -1.45
N ILE A 272 -1.74 -21.22 -0.36
CA ILE A 272 -2.28 -19.88 -0.33
C ILE A 272 -1.15 -18.94 0.03
N ARG A 273 -1.02 -17.89 -0.74
CA ARG A 273 -0.07 -16.82 -0.44
C ARG A 273 -0.74 -15.76 0.41
N PHE A 274 -0.44 -15.76 1.69
CA PHE A 274 -0.99 -14.83 2.68
C PHE A 274 0.07 -13.90 3.29
N SER A 275 1.35 -14.13 3.00
CA SER A 275 2.47 -13.31 3.49
C SER A 275 3.06 -12.46 2.37
N SER A 276 3.83 -11.44 2.78
CA SER A 276 4.51 -10.53 1.86
C SER A 276 5.42 -11.26 0.87
N PHE A 277 5.44 -10.84 -0.39
CA PHE A 277 6.39 -11.29 -1.43
C PHE A 277 7.87 -11.02 -1.08
N ARG A 278 8.15 -10.30 0.01
CA ARG A 278 9.53 -10.06 0.50
C ARG A 278 10.18 -11.29 1.12
N ASN A 279 9.38 -12.18 1.70
CA ASN A 279 9.90 -13.42 2.26
C ASN A 279 9.85 -14.49 1.18
N ASN A 280 10.99 -14.73 0.55
CA ASN A 280 11.27 -15.82 -0.39
C ASN A 280 10.05 -16.69 -0.70
N ASP A 281 9.88 -17.17 -1.91
CA ASP A 281 8.80 -18.00 -2.45
C ASP A 281 8.29 -19.18 -1.58
N ALA A 282 8.70 -19.27 -0.33
CA ALA A 282 8.26 -20.29 0.61
C ALA A 282 6.88 -19.93 1.19
N VAL A 283 5.86 -20.62 0.69
CA VAL A 283 4.55 -20.62 1.35
C VAL A 283 4.71 -21.27 2.71
N GLU A 284 4.25 -20.60 3.77
CA GLU A 284 4.32 -21.11 5.13
C GLU A 284 3.22 -22.16 5.39
N PRO A 285 3.46 -23.13 6.31
CA PRO A 285 2.42 -24.03 6.79
C PRO A 285 1.26 -23.26 7.40
N MET A 286 0.06 -23.50 6.88
CA MET A 286 -1.16 -22.83 7.32
C MET A 286 -2.26 -23.86 7.53
N ALA A 287 -3.08 -23.65 8.56
CA ALA A 287 -4.27 -24.41 8.84
C ALA A 287 -5.49 -23.50 8.88
N PHE A 288 -6.52 -23.83 8.13
CA PHE A 288 -7.87 -23.36 8.38
C PHE A 288 -8.48 -24.22 9.49
N PHE A 289 -9.21 -23.59 10.38
CA PHE A 289 -9.68 -24.23 11.58
C PHE A 289 -11.08 -23.74 11.95
N ILE A 290 -11.99 -24.69 12.21
CA ILE A 290 -13.27 -24.40 12.84
C ILE A 290 -13.09 -24.57 14.33
N TYR A 291 -13.48 -23.58 15.12
CA TYR A 291 -13.40 -23.59 16.57
C TYR A 291 -14.78 -23.83 17.17
N GLY A 292 -14.91 -24.93 17.89
CA GLY A 292 -16.17 -25.32 18.48
C GLY A 292 -17.21 -25.80 17.45
N LYS A 293 -18.45 -25.97 17.90
CA LYS A 293 -19.57 -26.31 17.04
C LYS A 293 -20.00 -25.07 16.28
N ASP A 294 -19.88 -25.10 14.97
CA ASP A 294 -20.27 -23.98 14.09
C ASP A 294 -19.54 -22.65 14.37
N TYR A 295 -18.26 -22.73 14.79
CA TYR A 295 -17.41 -21.56 15.15
C TYR A 295 -18.02 -20.64 16.24
N ALA A 296 -19.04 -21.10 16.94
CA ALA A 296 -19.78 -20.32 17.95
C ALA A 296 -18.94 -19.91 19.17
N ASP A 297 -17.89 -20.68 19.46
CA ASP A 297 -17.03 -20.44 20.62
C ASP A 297 -15.91 -19.42 20.39
N TRP A 298 -15.81 -18.87 19.14
CA TRP A 298 -14.80 -17.88 18.81
C TRP A 298 -15.39 -16.49 18.59
N ASP A 299 -15.43 -15.68 19.64
CA ASP A 299 -16.02 -14.34 19.63
C ASP A 299 -15.30 -13.33 18.72
N ALA A 300 -14.06 -13.62 18.31
CA ALA A 300 -13.24 -12.73 17.49
C ALA A 300 -13.51 -12.81 15.98
N ASN A 301 -14.34 -13.76 15.51
CA ASN A 301 -14.68 -13.88 14.08
C ASN A 301 -15.63 -12.75 13.67
N SER A 302 -15.07 -11.70 13.10
CA SER A 302 -15.78 -10.48 12.75
C SER A 302 -15.65 -10.08 11.29
N VAL A 303 -14.82 -10.78 10.50
CA VAL A 303 -14.58 -10.44 9.09
C VAL A 303 -15.59 -11.17 8.21
N LEU A 304 -16.38 -10.43 7.47
CA LEU A 304 -17.23 -10.91 6.40
C LEU A 304 -16.43 -11.07 5.12
N ASN A 305 -16.50 -12.25 4.51
CA ASN A 305 -15.96 -12.49 3.18
C ASN A 305 -17.16 -12.75 2.26
N ILE A 306 -17.37 -11.91 1.26
CA ILE A 306 -18.56 -11.89 0.42
C ILE A 306 -18.14 -12.19 -1.01
N ARG A 307 -18.55 -13.33 -1.55
CA ARG A 307 -18.35 -13.68 -2.95
C ARG A 307 -19.46 -13.06 -3.80
N VAL A 308 -19.07 -12.34 -4.84
CA VAL A 308 -20.00 -11.75 -5.80
C VAL A 308 -19.88 -12.40 -7.17
N ALA A 309 -20.97 -12.38 -7.93
CA ALA A 309 -21.00 -12.93 -9.28
C ALA A 309 -20.04 -12.16 -10.19
N SER A 310 -19.40 -12.89 -11.11
CA SER A 310 -18.50 -12.30 -12.09
C SER A 310 -19.22 -11.26 -12.96
N GLY A 311 -18.62 -10.08 -13.12
CA GLY A 311 -19.17 -8.99 -13.96
C GLY A 311 -20.16 -8.07 -13.25
N VAL A 312 -20.35 -8.20 -11.95
CA VAL A 312 -21.11 -7.23 -11.14
C VAL A 312 -20.37 -5.89 -11.10
N ASP A 313 -21.10 -4.78 -11.21
CA ASP A 313 -20.54 -3.45 -11.01
C ASP A 313 -20.07 -3.31 -9.55
N LYS A 314 -18.76 -3.14 -9.37
CA LYS A 314 -18.12 -3.06 -8.06
C LYS A 314 -18.66 -1.90 -7.22
N VAL A 315 -18.87 -0.74 -7.85
CA VAL A 315 -19.35 0.47 -7.15
C VAL A 315 -20.80 0.30 -6.71
N GLU A 316 -21.65 -0.23 -7.59
CA GLU A 316 -23.05 -0.49 -7.27
C GLU A 316 -23.20 -1.54 -6.16
N MET A 317 -22.38 -2.60 -6.18
CA MET A 317 -22.38 -3.62 -5.15
C MET A 317 -21.97 -3.06 -3.78
N LEU A 318 -20.91 -2.26 -3.72
CA LEU A 318 -20.51 -1.57 -2.50
C LEU A 318 -21.61 -0.67 -1.95
N HIS A 319 -22.30 0.06 -2.82
CA HIS A 319 -23.42 0.91 -2.40
C HIS A 319 -24.56 0.08 -1.80
N ARG A 320 -24.96 -1.02 -2.45
CA ARG A 320 -26.04 -1.91 -1.95
C ARG A 320 -25.66 -2.55 -0.62
N LEU A 321 -24.41 -3.01 -0.46
CA LEU A 321 -23.92 -3.56 0.80
C LEU A 321 -23.91 -2.53 1.91
N THR A 322 -23.45 -1.32 1.64
CA THR A 322 -23.44 -0.23 2.61
C THR A 322 -24.86 0.17 3.02
N GLU A 323 -25.80 0.25 2.07
CA GLU A 323 -27.19 0.55 2.35
C GLU A 323 -27.88 -0.54 3.19
N ALA A 324 -27.59 -1.82 2.91
CA ALA A 324 -28.09 -2.93 3.70
C ALA A 324 -27.48 -2.93 5.12
N ALA A 325 -26.19 -2.70 5.23
CA ALA A 325 -25.50 -2.60 6.52
C ALA A 325 -26.04 -1.44 7.37
N GLU A 326 -26.33 -0.30 6.78
CA GLU A 326 -26.95 0.85 7.48
C GLU A 326 -28.35 0.51 8.02
N LYS A 327 -29.13 -0.32 7.32
CA LYS A 327 -30.42 -0.80 7.82
C LYS A 327 -30.28 -1.74 9.01
N ILE A 328 -29.25 -2.61 8.98
CA ILE A 328 -28.95 -3.59 10.04
C ILE A 328 -28.42 -2.89 11.30
N ALA A 329 -27.48 -1.95 11.12
CA ALA A 329 -26.77 -1.27 12.19
C ALA A 329 -26.61 0.23 11.89
N PRO A 330 -27.65 1.04 12.11
CA PRO A 330 -27.65 2.48 11.80
C PRO A 330 -26.49 3.22 12.46
N GLY A 331 -25.78 4.03 11.66
CA GLY A 331 -24.65 4.83 12.13
C GLY A 331 -23.36 4.05 12.37
N ARG A 332 -23.28 2.80 11.91
CA ARG A 332 -22.09 1.94 12.00
C ARG A 332 -21.52 1.66 10.61
N ASP A 333 -20.19 1.69 10.51
CA ASP A 333 -19.48 1.46 9.26
C ASP A 333 -18.90 0.04 9.22
N PHE A 334 -19.39 -0.78 8.29
CA PHE A 334 -18.90 -2.14 8.02
C PHE A 334 -17.64 -2.16 7.14
N LYS A 335 -17.19 -1.04 6.62
CA LYS A 335 -15.94 -0.86 5.85
C LYS A 335 -15.75 -1.87 4.74
N PHE A 336 -16.75 -2.06 3.89
CA PHE A 336 -16.64 -2.97 2.76
C PHE A 336 -15.58 -2.50 1.75
N ARG A 337 -14.70 -3.43 1.33
CA ARG A 337 -13.67 -3.21 0.30
C ARG A 337 -13.51 -4.47 -0.53
N PHE A 338 -13.10 -4.33 -1.77
CA PHE A 338 -12.68 -5.49 -2.56
C PHE A 338 -11.36 -6.05 -2.06
N MET A 339 -11.18 -7.37 -2.19
CA MET A 339 -9.99 -8.06 -1.71
C MET A 339 -8.73 -7.64 -2.47
N ASP A 340 -8.85 -7.34 -3.76
CA ASP A 340 -7.77 -6.79 -4.58
C ASP A 340 -7.26 -5.42 -4.07
N GLU A 341 -8.13 -4.58 -3.51
CA GLU A 341 -7.76 -3.30 -2.89
C GLU A 341 -7.11 -3.43 -1.50
N VAL A 342 -7.26 -4.58 -0.85
CA VAL A 342 -6.67 -4.84 0.48
C VAL A 342 -5.22 -5.31 0.34
N ILE A 343 -4.88 -5.93 -0.79
CA ILE A 343 -3.57 -6.54 -1.07
C ILE A 343 -2.58 -5.52 -1.64
N ASP A 344 -3.07 -4.45 -2.29
CA ASP A 344 -2.28 -3.35 -2.84
C ASP A 344 -1.78 -2.39 -1.74
#